data_9ae9257c7030b9965c9d72791c9c8ee6
#
_entry.id   9ae9257c7030b9965c9d72791c9c8ee6
#
_cell.length_a   1.000
_cell.length_b   1.000
_cell.length_c   1.000
_cell.angle_alpha   90.00
_cell.angle_beta   90.00
_cell.angle_gamma   90.00
#
_symmetry.space_group_name_H-M   'P 1'
#
loop_
_entity.id
_entity.type
_entity.pdbx_description
1 polymer ?
#
loop_
_entity_poly.entity_id
_entity_poly.type
_entity_poly.pdbx_seq_one_letter_code
_entity_poly.pdbx_strand_id
1 'polypeptide(L)'
;NTIERLRLTGYVLNEKLQVLPEYRTAYIVLTADELKRYSSQNGDTEGLVNYGLSIKGIRLSVIISDRKENIKLSLRSLGNFSVNEMARAHFEGGGHRNAAGGQTNLTLDQTVKKFLDVLPLYKDQLIAE
;
A
#
# COMPACT_ATOMS: atom_id res chain seq x y z
N ASN A 1 -2.67 9.01 19.47
CA ASN A 1 -1.60 9.33 18.52
C ASN A 1 -0.34 9.86 19.22
N THR A 2 0.82 9.41 18.77
CA THR A 2 2.08 10.01 19.17
C THR A 2 2.43 11.15 18.21
N ILE A 3 3.31 12.05 18.65
CA ILE A 3 3.79 13.12 17.75
C ILE A 3 4.57 12.52 16.58
N GLU A 4 5.30 11.43 16.80
CA GLU A 4 6.04 10.73 15.75
C GLU A 4 5.09 10.19 14.69
N ARG A 5 3.96 9.63 15.09
CA ARG A 5 2.95 9.12 14.15
C ARG A 5 2.32 10.24 13.34
N LEU A 6 2.04 11.38 13.98
CA LEU A 6 1.50 12.54 13.27
C LEU A 6 2.51 13.10 12.26
N ARG A 7 3.79 13.13 12.63
CA ARG A 7 4.84 13.60 11.72
C ARG A 7 5.06 12.64 10.57
N LEU A 8 5.04 11.34 10.83
CA LEU A 8 5.11 10.33 9.77
C LEU A 8 3.93 10.51 8.79
N THR A 9 2.72 10.69 9.32
CA THR A 9 1.54 10.90 8.51
C THR A 9 1.70 12.12 7.60
N GLY A 10 2.14 13.25 8.16
CA GLY A 10 2.36 14.47 7.37
C GLY A 10 3.41 14.28 6.27
N TYR A 11 4.51 13.64 6.60
CA TYR A 11 5.56 13.33 5.63
C TYR A 11 5.04 12.45 4.50
N VAL A 12 4.35 11.37 4.85
CA VAL A 12 3.85 10.41 3.88
C VAL A 12 2.85 11.07 2.92
N LEU A 13 1.90 11.81 3.46
CA LEU A 13 0.87 12.44 2.63
C LEU A 13 1.44 13.52 1.72
N ASN A 14 2.43 14.27 2.19
CA ASN A 14 3.02 15.34 1.40
C ASN A 14 4.09 14.86 0.42
N GLU A 15 4.93 13.90 0.81
CA GLU A 15 6.11 13.54 0.04
C GLU A 15 6.03 12.16 -0.63
N LYS A 16 5.26 11.22 -0.09
CA LYS A 16 5.34 9.82 -0.52
C LYS A 16 4.11 9.31 -1.27
N LEU A 17 2.96 9.91 -1.04
CA LEU A 17 1.71 9.44 -1.65
C LEU A 17 1.75 9.63 -3.17
N GLN A 18 1.59 8.53 -3.89
CA GLN A 18 1.52 8.51 -5.35
C GLN A 18 0.12 8.12 -5.79
N VAL A 19 -0.37 8.74 -6.85
CA VAL A 19 -1.69 8.43 -7.41
C VAL A 19 -1.56 8.06 -8.88
N LEU A 20 -2.18 6.94 -9.25
CA LEU A 20 -2.25 6.46 -10.62
C LEU A 20 -3.72 6.46 -11.05
N PRO A 21 -4.22 7.59 -11.59
CA PRO A 21 -5.66 7.71 -11.91
C PRO A 21 -6.14 6.68 -12.91
N GLU A 22 -5.29 6.28 -13.88
CA GLU A 22 -5.61 5.28 -14.88
C GLU A 22 -5.94 3.90 -14.30
N TYR A 23 -5.48 3.63 -13.07
CA TYR A 23 -5.78 2.39 -12.35
C TYR A 23 -6.66 2.65 -11.13
N ARG A 24 -7.11 3.87 -10.91
CA ARG A 24 -7.86 4.26 -9.71
C ARG A 24 -7.16 3.79 -8.45
N THR A 25 -5.84 3.96 -8.41
CA THR A 25 -4.96 3.42 -7.37
C THR A 25 -4.09 4.52 -6.76
N ALA A 26 -3.92 4.45 -5.44
CA ALA A 26 -2.94 5.23 -4.70
C ALA A 26 -1.94 4.26 -4.06
N TYR A 27 -0.68 4.65 -3.94
CA TYR A 27 0.29 3.82 -3.24
C TYR A 27 1.36 4.65 -2.56
N ILE A 28 1.99 4.04 -1.58
CA ILE A 28 3.02 4.66 -0.74
C ILE A 28 4.15 3.64 -0.60
N VAL A 29 5.39 4.10 -0.80
CA VAL A 29 6.59 3.27 -0.63
C VAL A 29 7.44 3.85 0.48
N LEU A 30 7.72 3.07 1.52
CA LEU A 30 8.49 3.51 2.67
C LEU A 30 9.76 2.67 2.83
N THR A 31 10.91 3.34 2.87
CA THR A 31 12.19 2.70 3.15
C THR A 31 12.35 2.41 4.64
N ALA A 32 13.27 1.50 4.96
CA ALA A 32 13.61 1.22 6.36
C ALA A 32 14.12 2.48 7.07
N ASP A 33 14.91 3.29 6.37
CA ASP A 33 15.45 4.54 6.93
C ASP A 33 14.34 5.55 7.22
N GLU A 34 13.34 5.66 6.34
CA GLU A 34 12.20 6.55 6.58
C GLU A 34 11.40 6.12 7.80
N LEU A 35 11.15 4.82 7.95
CA LEU A 35 10.44 4.30 9.10
C LEU A 35 11.22 4.56 10.40
N LYS A 36 12.53 4.38 10.37
CA LYS A 36 13.40 4.63 11.50
C LYS A 36 13.43 6.12 11.88
N ARG A 37 13.52 7.00 10.86
CA ARG A 37 13.58 8.46 11.08
C ARG A 37 12.38 8.99 11.85
N TYR A 38 11.21 8.41 11.64
CA TYR A 38 9.98 8.81 12.33
C TYR A 38 9.64 7.90 13.52
N SER A 39 10.57 7.08 13.97
CA SER A 39 10.37 6.16 15.10
C SER A 39 9.09 5.33 14.97
N SER A 40 8.86 4.82 13.74
CA SER A 40 7.64 4.09 13.43
C SER A 40 7.51 2.85 14.31
N GLN A 41 6.33 2.66 14.89
CA GLN A 41 5.96 1.49 15.67
C GLN A 41 5.08 0.57 14.84
N ASN A 42 4.93 -0.68 15.28
CA ASN A 42 4.00 -1.61 14.65
C ASN A 42 2.60 -0.99 14.64
N GLY A 43 1.96 -1.00 13.47
CA GLY A 43 0.62 -0.45 13.30
C GLY A 43 0.59 1.02 12.86
N ASP A 44 1.68 1.75 12.93
CA ASP A 44 1.69 3.17 12.56
C ASP A 44 1.38 3.39 11.06
N THR A 45 1.72 2.43 10.22
CA THR A 45 1.47 2.54 8.77
C THR A 45 0.09 2.03 8.36
N GLU A 46 -0.60 1.27 9.21
CA GLU A 46 -1.89 0.67 8.86
C GLU A 46 -2.97 1.72 8.59
N GLY A 47 -2.99 2.78 9.38
CA GLY A 47 -3.94 3.88 9.16
C GLY A 47 -3.65 4.69 7.92
N LEU A 48 -2.38 4.73 7.49
CA LEU A 48 -1.96 5.52 6.34
C LEU A 48 -2.56 5.02 5.03
N VAL A 49 -2.75 3.71 4.90
CA VAL A 49 -3.29 3.12 3.68
C VAL A 49 -4.72 3.62 3.41
N ASN A 50 -5.48 3.93 4.45
CA ASN A 50 -6.84 4.43 4.30
C ASN A 50 -6.92 5.85 3.75
N TYR A 51 -5.88 6.66 3.94
CA TYR A 51 -5.84 8.00 3.33
C TYR A 51 -5.89 7.93 1.81
N GLY A 52 -5.20 6.95 1.22
CA GLY A 52 -5.26 6.75 -0.23
C GLY A 52 -6.69 6.48 -0.72
N LEU A 53 -7.45 5.68 0.03
CA LEU A 53 -8.85 5.40 -0.33
C LEU A 53 -9.77 6.61 -0.18
N SER A 54 -9.39 7.60 0.62
CA SER A 54 -10.19 8.81 0.79
C SER A 54 -10.15 9.73 -0.43
N ILE A 55 -9.20 9.53 -1.32
CA ILE A 55 -9.08 10.32 -2.55
C ILE A 55 -10.23 9.96 -3.48
N LYS A 56 -10.95 10.99 -3.95
CA LYS A 56 -12.09 10.79 -4.84
C LYS A 56 -11.70 9.98 -6.08
N GLY A 57 -12.45 8.92 -6.34
CA GLY A 57 -12.25 8.06 -7.50
C GLY A 57 -11.25 6.93 -7.31
N ILE A 58 -10.53 6.88 -6.19
CA ILE A 58 -9.56 5.82 -5.92
C ILE A 58 -10.28 4.60 -5.32
N ARG A 59 -9.92 3.42 -5.82
CA ARG A 59 -10.51 2.15 -5.39
C ARG A 59 -9.53 1.21 -4.72
N LEU A 60 -8.23 1.39 -4.98
CA LEU A 60 -7.17 0.56 -4.41
C LEU A 60 -6.12 1.45 -3.77
N SER A 61 -5.71 1.11 -2.55
CA SER A 61 -4.61 1.79 -1.87
C SER A 61 -3.65 0.75 -1.31
N VAL A 62 -2.36 0.96 -1.53
CA VAL A 62 -1.32 0.00 -1.14
C VAL A 62 -0.15 0.73 -0.48
N ILE A 63 0.33 0.18 0.64
CA ILE A 63 1.60 0.61 1.24
C ILE A 63 2.59 -0.54 1.10
N ILE A 64 3.77 -0.21 0.59
CA ILE A 64 4.90 -1.14 0.45
C ILE A 64 6.01 -0.62 1.35
N SER A 65 6.36 -1.38 2.38
CA SER A 65 7.32 -0.93 3.38
C SER A 65 8.44 -1.94 3.61
N ASP A 66 9.65 -1.42 3.71
CA ASP A 66 10.84 -2.23 4.01
C ASP A 66 10.97 -2.40 5.52
N ARG A 67 10.76 -3.63 5.99
CA ARG A 67 10.84 -4.00 7.42
C ARG A 67 12.20 -4.61 7.77
N LYS A 68 13.19 -4.54 6.87
CA LYS A 68 14.52 -5.14 6.96
C LYS A 68 14.49 -6.66 6.78
N GLU A 69 13.71 -7.38 7.58
CA GLU A 69 13.59 -8.84 7.46
C GLU A 69 12.88 -9.24 6.18
N ASN A 70 11.88 -8.46 5.79
CA ASN A 70 11.13 -8.66 4.54
C ASN A 70 10.47 -7.34 4.15
N ILE A 71 9.87 -7.35 2.96
CA ILE A 71 9.02 -6.25 2.50
C ILE A 71 7.58 -6.60 2.84
N LYS A 72 6.88 -5.68 3.48
CA LYS A 72 5.48 -5.85 3.84
C LYS A 72 4.59 -5.02 2.93
N LEU A 73 3.48 -5.59 2.51
CA LEU A 73 2.44 -4.87 1.78
C LEU A 73 1.16 -4.83 2.61
N SER A 74 0.53 -3.67 2.63
CA SER A 74 -0.82 -3.52 3.17
C SER A 74 -1.71 -3.03 2.04
N LEU A 75 -2.80 -3.74 1.79
CA LEU A 75 -3.68 -3.47 0.66
C LEU A 75 -5.10 -3.22 1.17
N ARG A 76 -5.73 -2.17 0.64
CA ARG A 76 -7.12 -1.84 0.96
C ARG A 76 -7.85 -1.49 -0.32
N SER A 77 -9.14 -1.80 -0.37
CA SER A 77 -9.95 -1.48 -1.53
C SER A 77 -11.37 -1.10 -1.13
N LEU A 78 -12.08 -0.51 -2.09
CA LEU A 78 -13.50 -0.20 -1.96
C LEU A 78 -14.29 -1.09 -2.93
N GLY A 79 -15.55 -1.37 -2.58
CA GLY A 79 -16.46 -2.08 -3.47
C GLY A 79 -16.09 -3.55 -3.64
N ASN A 80 -16.25 -4.01 -4.87
CA ASN A 80 -16.09 -5.43 -5.19
C ASN A 80 -14.68 -5.87 -5.53
N PHE A 81 -13.73 -4.94 -5.63
CA PHE A 81 -12.35 -5.30 -5.92
C PHE A 81 -11.73 -6.04 -4.72
N SER A 82 -11.25 -7.27 -4.95
CA SER A 82 -10.71 -8.10 -3.88
C SER A 82 -9.19 -7.96 -3.76
N VAL A 83 -8.73 -7.27 -2.71
CA VAL A 83 -7.29 -7.24 -2.39
C VAL A 83 -6.82 -8.58 -1.83
N ASN A 84 -7.73 -9.39 -1.27
CA ASN A 84 -7.39 -10.74 -0.86
C ASN A 84 -6.91 -11.59 -2.04
N GLU A 85 -7.62 -11.54 -3.16
CA GLU A 85 -7.21 -12.27 -4.37
C GLU A 85 -5.89 -11.77 -4.92
N MET A 86 -5.71 -10.44 -4.98
CA MET A 86 -4.45 -9.85 -5.45
C MET A 86 -3.26 -10.27 -4.56
N ALA A 87 -3.42 -10.20 -3.25
CA ALA A 87 -2.37 -10.56 -2.30
C ALA A 87 -2.01 -12.04 -2.41
N ARG A 88 -3.01 -12.92 -2.51
CA ARG A 88 -2.79 -14.36 -2.64
C ARG A 88 -2.12 -14.72 -3.95
N ALA A 89 -2.52 -14.09 -5.04
CA ALA A 89 -1.97 -14.39 -6.35
C ALA A 89 -0.54 -13.89 -6.55
N HIS A 90 -0.17 -12.76 -5.93
CA HIS A 90 1.07 -12.07 -6.29
C HIS A 90 2.01 -11.75 -5.13
N PHE A 91 1.52 -11.70 -3.88
CA PHE A 91 2.31 -11.15 -2.77
C PHE A 91 2.35 -12.06 -1.54
N GLU A 92 2.20 -13.36 -1.72
CA GLU A 92 2.32 -14.35 -0.63
C GLU A 92 1.51 -13.96 0.61
N GLY A 93 0.27 -13.55 0.40
CA GLY A 93 -0.55 -13.04 1.47
C GLY A 93 -2.01 -13.41 1.34
N GLY A 94 -2.85 -12.54 1.88
CA GLY A 94 -4.29 -12.69 1.86
C GLY A 94 -4.94 -11.90 2.98
N GLY A 95 -6.22 -12.12 3.15
CA GLY A 95 -7.00 -11.44 4.17
C GLY A 95 -8.47 -11.44 3.79
N HIS A 96 -9.06 -10.25 3.75
CA HIS A 96 -10.46 -10.05 3.39
C HIS A 96 -10.55 -9.29 2.05
N ARG A 97 -11.75 -9.26 1.48
CA ARG A 97 -11.96 -8.59 0.19
C ARG A 97 -11.37 -7.18 0.14
N ASN A 98 -11.62 -6.38 1.16
CA ASN A 98 -11.25 -4.98 1.17
C ASN A 98 -10.04 -4.64 2.06
N ALA A 99 -9.47 -5.64 2.72
CA ALA A 99 -8.30 -5.45 3.58
C ALA A 99 -7.46 -6.72 3.62
N ALA A 100 -6.25 -6.64 3.07
CA ALA A 100 -5.33 -7.77 3.01
C ALA A 100 -3.90 -7.31 3.24
N GLY A 101 -3.04 -8.26 3.52
CA GLY A 101 -1.61 -8.03 3.63
C GLY A 101 -0.85 -9.00 2.76
N GLY A 102 0.41 -8.67 2.52
CA GLY A 102 1.33 -9.54 1.81
C GLY A 102 2.74 -9.30 2.28
N GLN A 103 3.64 -10.13 1.79
CA GLN A 103 5.06 -10.01 2.09
C GLN A 103 5.89 -10.61 0.96
N THR A 104 7.16 -10.24 0.94
CA THR A 104 8.09 -10.81 -0.03
C THR A 104 9.53 -10.65 0.46
N ASN A 105 10.40 -11.53 -0.01
CA ASN A 105 11.84 -11.44 0.24
C ASN A 105 12.60 -10.73 -0.89
N LEU A 106 11.87 -10.18 -1.86
CA LEU A 106 12.46 -9.31 -2.87
C LEU A 106 12.95 -8.01 -2.22
N THR A 107 13.78 -7.24 -2.93
CA THR A 107 14.13 -5.89 -2.47
C THR A 107 12.90 -4.98 -2.56
N LEU A 108 13.00 -3.82 -1.89
CA LEU A 108 11.93 -2.82 -1.98
C LEU A 108 11.68 -2.40 -3.43
N ASP A 109 12.75 -2.09 -4.18
CA ASP A 109 12.63 -1.66 -5.58
C ASP A 109 12.02 -2.74 -6.45
N GLN A 110 12.43 -4.00 -6.26
CA GLN A 110 11.86 -5.13 -7.00
C GLN A 110 10.38 -5.32 -6.68
N THR A 111 9.99 -5.11 -5.42
CA THR A 111 8.59 -5.24 -5.00
C THR A 111 7.73 -4.15 -5.61
N VAL A 112 8.22 -2.91 -5.62
CA VAL A 112 7.51 -1.79 -6.25
C VAL A 112 7.32 -2.05 -7.74
N LYS A 113 8.38 -2.51 -8.43
CA LYS A 113 8.28 -2.85 -9.85
C LYS A 113 7.26 -3.93 -10.08
N LYS A 114 7.27 -4.99 -9.27
CA LYS A 114 6.30 -6.07 -9.36
C LYS A 114 4.88 -5.55 -9.18
N PHE A 115 4.65 -4.71 -8.17
CA PHE A 115 3.33 -4.12 -7.95
C PHE A 115 2.86 -3.33 -9.18
N LEU A 116 3.72 -2.48 -9.74
CA LEU A 116 3.38 -1.69 -10.92
C LEU A 116 3.14 -2.57 -12.15
N ASP A 117 3.86 -3.70 -12.27
CA ASP A 117 3.65 -4.65 -13.37
C ASP A 117 2.36 -5.48 -13.20
N VAL A 118 1.91 -5.67 -11.97
CA VAL A 118 0.68 -6.41 -11.66
C VAL A 118 -0.57 -5.56 -11.93
N LEU A 119 -0.51 -4.25 -11.69
CA LEU A 119 -1.67 -3.36 -11.82
C LEU A 119 -2.39 -3.47 -13.17
N PRO A 120 -1.71 -3.51 -14.32
CA PRO A 120 -2.40 -3.65 -15.61
C PRO A 120 -3.29 -4.88 -15.72
N LEU A 121 -2.97 -5.96 -15.01
CA LEU A 121 -3.77 -7.18 -14.99
C LEU A 121 -5.16 -6.96 -14.38
N TYR A 122 -5.29 -5.94 -13.54
CA TYR A 122 -6.52 -5.64 -12.80
C TYR A 122 -7.21 -4.37 -13.27
N LYS A 123 -6.70 -3.75 -14.35
CA LYS A 123 -7.23 -2.47 -14.81
C LYS A 123 -8.74 -2.51 -15.04
N ASP A 124 -9.22 -3.52 -15.76
CA ASP A 124 -10.63 -3.61 -16.10
C ASP A 124 -11.51 -3.71 -14.84
N GLN A 125 -11.07 -4.48 -13.86
CA GLN A 125 -11.79 -4.59 -12.59
C GLN A 125 -11.78 -3.28 -11.81
N LEU A 126 -10.66 -2.56 -11.82
CA LEU A 126 -10.51 -1.31 -11.08
C LEU A 126 -11.36 -0.18 -11.66
N ILE A 127 -11.49 -0.12 -12.98
CA ILE A 127 -12.23 0.97 -13.63
C ILE A 127 -13.71 0.63 -13.88
N ALA A 128 -14.15 -0.59 -13.61
CA ALA A 128 -15.48 -1.08 -13.95
C ALA A 128 -16.65 -0.41 -13.20
N GLU A 129 -16.38 0.29 -12.13
CA GLU A 129 -17.45 0.94 -11.33
C GLU A 129 -17.36 2.44 -11.33
#